data_b3b5cd5090752e533ed35d4333a5db68
#
_entry.id   b3b5cd5090752e533ed35d4333a5db68
#
_cell.length_a   1.000
_cell.length_b   1.000
_cell.length_c   1.000
_cell.angle_alpha   90.00
_cell.angle_beta   90.00
_cell.angle_gamma   90.00
#
_symmetry.space_group_name_H-M   'P 1'
#
loop_
_entity.id
_entity.type
_entity.pdbx_description
1 polymer ?
#
loop_
_entity_poly.entity_id
_entity_poly.type
_entity_poly.pdbx_seq_one_letter_code
_entity_poly.pdbx_strand_id
1 'polypeptide(L)'
;MRNRVVLAVVGAALGWGLAGVGTRAAYELGATTLTVLTIRTVVATVALSAFMAVARVWPSRLAWRHGATIGVFRIGIAPLLFMGSLNYISAGVEGLVITLVPAATALMAAALIDERISARQVIGLAVGLAGTTLIALAGESGLGADGNVIAGFLLAGGGVLFGSLSGVIQRKYAPLHDTAELALPMFGAGLAVAMTASFFIDLDAVGSYETRLWTLLIVLGLGSTLLPFGLTLYASKHASATIVATTGYLAPLVGVVGGALILGEQITPVIVVGAALAMVGVALVGGARRTPT
;
A
#
# COMPACT_ATOMS: atom_id res chain seq x y z
N MET A 1 15.90 22.57 -3.75
CA MET A 1 15.53 21.45 -2.84
C MET A 1 14.02 21.30 -2.69
N ARG A 2 13.28 22.36 -2.33
CA ARG A 2 11.82 22.30 -2.08
C ARG A 2 11.01 21.68 -3.23
N ASN A 3 11.25 22.05 -4.47
CA ASN A 3 10.52 21.53 -5.64
C ASN A 3 10.76 20.02 -5.86
N ARG A 4 11.98 19.52 -5.63
CA ARG A 4 12.28 18.07 -5.77
C ARG A 4 11.56 17.22 -4.73
N VAL A 5 11.42 17.71 -3.50
CA VAL A 5 10.66 17.04 -2.43
C VAL A 5 9.17 16.99 -2.78
N VAL A 6 8.60 18.11 -3.25
CA VAL A 6 7.19 18.15 -3.68
C VAL A 6 6.96 17.16 -4.82
N LEU A 7 7.82 17.13 -5.84
CA LEU A 7 7.73 16.18 -6.94
C LEU A 7 7.83 14.71 -6.45
N ALA A 8 8.70 14.43 -5.48
CA ALA A 8 8.81 13.10 -4.91
C ALA A 8 7.54 12.67 -4.16
N VAL A 9 6.96 13.57 -3.35
CA VAL A 9 5.71 13.29 -2.61
C VAL A 9 4.54 13.08 -3.58
N VAL A 10 4.39 13.96 -4.57
CA VAL A 10 3.33 13.84 -5.59
C VAL A 10 3.54 12.58 -6.44
N GLY A 11 4.75 12.32 -6.89
CA GLY A 11 5.06 11.11 -7.67
C GLY A 11 4.80 9.81 -6.88
N ALA A 12 5.13 9.79 -5.58
CA ALA A 12 4.82 8.67 -4.71
C ALA A 12 3.30 8.48 -4.53
N ALA A 13 2.56 9.58 -4.37
CA ALA A 13 1.10 9.54 -4.24
C ALA A 13 0.43 9.05 -5.52
N LEU A 14 0.90 9.50 -6.69
CA LEU A 14 0.43 9.01 -7.98
C LEU A 14 0.71 7.52 -8.16
N GLY A 15 1.95 7.08 -7.89
CA GLY A 15 2.32 5.68 -8.02
C GLY A 15 1.50 4.75 -7.12
N TRP A 16 1.32 5.09 -5.86
CA TRP A 16 0.53 4.29 -4.93
C TRP A 16 -0.98 4.42 -5.18
N GLY A 17 -1.48 5.61 -5.48
CA GLY A 17 -2.90 5.81 -5.76
C GLY A 17 -3.36 5.07 -7.02
N LEU A 18 -2.52 5.00 -8.05
CA LEU A 18 -2.81 4.25 -9.27
C LEU A 18 -2.51 2.74 -9.15
N ALA A 19 -1.93 2.27 -8.05
CA ALA A 19 -1.61 0.85 -7.86
C ALA A 19 -2.87 -0.03 -7.90
N GLY A 20 -3.93 0.34 -7.18
CA GLY A 20 -5.22 -0.35 -7.18
C GLY A 20 -5.89 -0.29 -8.55
N VAL A 21 -5.92 0.89 -9.15
CA VAL A 21 -6.49 1.11 -10.50
C VAL A 21 -5.80 0.23 -11.55
N GLY A 22 -4.47 0.22 -11.58
CA GLY A 22 -3.71 -0.60 -12.52
C GLY A 22 -3.84 -2.10 -12.23
N THR A 23 -3.94 -2.50 -10.96
CA THR A 23 -4.21 -3.90 -10.59
C THR A 23 -5.58 -4.33 -11.08
N ARG A 24 -6.61 -3.51 -10.89
CA ARG A 24 -7.96 -3.79 -11.39
C ARG A 24 -7.99 -3.88 -12.92
N ALA A 25 -7.32 -2.95 -13.62
CA ALA A 25 -7.18 -3.02 -15.07
C ALA A 25 -6.48 -4.32 -15.54
N ALA A 26 -5.50 -4.82 -14.77
CA ALA A 26 -4.87 -6.11 -15.07
C ALA A 26 -5.85 -7.28 -14.91
N TYR A 27 -6.76 -7.24 -13.93
CA TYR A 27 -7.81 -8.27 -13.78
C TYR A 27 -8.79 -8.26 -14.96
N GLU A 28 -9.17 -7.10 -15.46
CA GLU A 28 -10.01 -6.97 -16.66
C GLU A 28 -9.33 -7.53 -17.93
N LEU A 29 -8.00 -7.58 -17.94
CA LEU A 29 -7.20 -8.19 -19.00
C LEU A 29 -6.89 -9.69 -18.74
N GLY A 30 -7.51 -10.30 -17.71
CA GLY A 30 -7.39 -11.73 -17.42
C GLY A 30 -6.29 -12.12 -16.42
N ALA A 31 -5.59 -11.16 -15.81
CA ALA A 31 -4.63 -11.49 -14.76
C ALA A 31 -5.32 -11.87 -13.46
N THR A 32 -4.73 -12.78 -12.69
CA THR A 32 -5.17 -13.12 -11.34
C THR A 32 -4.43 -12.29 -10.28
N THR A 33 -4.98 -12.21 -9.07
CA THR A 33 -4.31 -11.57 -7.92
C THR A 33 -2.89 -12.11 -7.72
N LEU A 34 -2.73 -13.43 -7.79
CA LEU A 34 -1.43 -14.08 -7.58
C LEU A 34 -0.43 -13.73 -8.68
N THR A 35 -0.88 -13.73 -9.93
CA THR A 35 -0.04 -13.37 -11.07
C THR A 35 0.43 -11.91 -10.98
N VAL A 36 -0.50 -10.97 -10.69
CA VAL A 36 -0.13 -9.55 -10.55
C VAL A 36 0.86 -9.37 -9.40
N LEU A 37 0.59 -9.96 -8.22
CA LEU A 37 1.50 -9.88 -7.06
C LEU A 37 2.90 -10.42 -7.42
N THR A 38 2.96 -11.59 -8.02
CA THR A 38 4.24 -12.26 -8.33
C THR A 38 5.04 -11.46 -9.34
N ILE A 39 4.46 -11.13 -10.50
CA ILE A 39 5.20 -10.45 -11.57
C ILE A 39 5.64 -9.04 -11.13
N ARG A 40 4.76 -8.24 -10.52
CA ARG A 40 5.14 -6.90 -10.05
C ARG A 40 6.24 -6.95 -8.97
N THR A 41 6.21 -7.96 -8.09
CA THR A 41 7.23 -8.11 -7.04
C THR A 41 8.56 -8.60 -7.63
N VAL A 42 8.54 -9.53 -8.60
CA VAL A 42 9.73 -9.94 -9.36
C VAL A 42 10.37 -8.74 -10.04
N VAL A 43 9.59 -7.98 -10.83
CA VAL A 43 10.08 -6.81 -11.57
C VAL A 43 10.69 -5.78 -10.62
N ALA A 44 10.00 -5.45 -9.52
CA ALA A 44 10.49 -4.49 -8.54
C ALA A 44 11.77 -4.99 -7.83
N THR A 45 11.82 -6.27 -7.46
CA THR A 45 13.00 -6.85 -6.77
C THR A 45 14.20 -6.93 -7.69
N VAL A 46 14.02 -7.34 -8.94
CA VAL A 46 15.11 -7.40 -9.93
C VAL A 46 15.66 -6.00 -10.21
N ALA A 47 14.80 -5.02 -10.46
CA ALA A 47 15.21 -3.64 -10.70
C ALA A 47 15.92 -3.03 -9.48
N LEU A 48 15.42 -3.27 -8.26
CA LEU A 48 16.07 -2.83 -7.02
C LEU A 48 17.42 -3.50 -6.82
N SER A 49 17.53 -4.82 -7.07
CA SER A 49 18.78 -5.57 -6.97
C SER A 49 19.83 -5.03 -7.92
N ALA A 50 19.46 -4.76 -9.17
CA ALA A 50 20.33 -4.16 -10.17
C ALA A 50 20.80 -2.75 -9.74
N PHE A 51 19.88 -1.92 -9.25
CA PHE A 51 20.23 -0.60 -8.73
C PHE A 51 21.21 -0.66 -7.55
N MET A 52 20.97 -1.55 -6.57
CA MET A 52 21.81 -1.68 -5.39
C MET A 52 23.20 -2.26 -5.74
N ALA A 53 23.25 -3.18 -6.71
CA ALA A 53 24.52 -3.70 -7.22
C ALA A 53 25.38 -2.59 -7.85
N VAL A 54 24.77 -1.72 -8.68
CA VAL A 54 25.45 -0.55 -9.27
C VAL A 54 25.85 0.46 -8.20
N ALA A 55 24.97 0.73 -7.24
CA ALA A 55 25.21 1.65 -6.13
C ALA A 55 26.20 1.08 -5.08
N ARG A 56 26.56 -0.20 -5.18
CA ARG A 56 27.44 -0.92 -4.24
C ARG A 56 26.93 -0.87 -2.79
N VAL A 57 25.65 -0.86 -2.59
CA VAL A 57 24.99 -0.90 -1.27
C VAL A 57 24.59 -2.34 -0.98
N TRP A 58 25.21 -2.94 0.04
CA TRP A 58 24.93 -4.32 0.43
C TRP A 58 24.38 -4.37 1.85
N PRO A 59 23.22 -5.05 2.06
CA PRO A 59 22.63 -5.19 3.38
C PRO A 59 23.53 -6.01 4.32
N SER A 60 23.65 -5.56 5.57
CA SER A 60 24.27 -6.35 6.64
C SER A 60 23.42 -7.58 6.99
N ARG A 61 24.00 -8.58 7.66
CA ARG A 61 23.23 -9.76 8.13
C ARG A 61 22.06 -9.39 9.02
N LEU A 62 22.23 -8.36 9.84
CA LEU A 62 21.19 -7.87 10.71
C LEU A 62 20.09 -7.15 9.93
N ALA A 63 20.45 -6.36 8.91
CA ALA A 63 19.51 -5.73 7.98
C ALA A 63 18.70 -6.77 7.21
N TRP A 64 19.30 -7.91 6.82
CA TRP A 64 18.59 -9.03 6.20
C TRP A 64 17.51 -9.60 7.13
N ARG A 65 17.82 -9.88 8.39
CA ARG A 65 16.83 -10.42 9.33
C ARG A 65 15.68 -9.45 9.58
N HIS A 66 15.99 -8.18 9.88
CA HIS A 66 14.97 -7.18 10.18
C HIS A 66 14.17 -6.78 8.95
N GLY A 67 14.84 -6.56 7.81
CA GLY A 67 14.17 -6.22 6.56
C GLY A 67 13.29 -7.36 6.05
N ALA A 68 13.74 -8.61 6.11
CA ALA A 68 12.94 -9.75 5.73
C ALA A 68 11.67 -9.87 6.59
N THR A 69 11.77 -9.70 7.92
CA THR A 69 10.60 -9.73 8.80
C THR A 69 9.58 -8.64 8.43
N ILE A 70 10.04 -7.42 8.12
CA ILE A 70 9.16 -6.35 7.64
C ILE A 70 8.55 -6.72 6.28
N GLY A 71 9.37 -7.25 5.38
CA GLY A 71 9.02 -7.52 3.98
C GLY A 71 7.96 -8.60 3.80
N VAL A 72 7.98 -9.66 4.62
CA VAL A 72 6.93 -10.70 4.62
C VAL A 72 5.55 -10.06 4.72
N PHE A 73 5.36 -9.13 5.65
CA PHE A 73 4.07 -8.50 5.86
C PHE A 73 3.84 -7.33 4.88
N ARG A 74 4.83 -6.46 4.65
CA ARG A 74 4.68 -5.21 3.92
C ARG A 74 4.64 -5.40 2.40
N ILE A 75 5.42 -6.32 1.87
CA ILE A 75 5.57 -6.56 0.42
C ILE A 75 4.85 -7.83 -0.01
N GLY A 76 4.71 -8.81 0.90
CA GLY A 76 4.06 -10.08 0.64
C GLY A 76 2.59 -10.09 1.05
N ILE A 77 2.31 -10.30 2.34
CA ILE A 77 0.96 -10.62 2.83
C ILE A 77 -0.04 -9.46 2.70
N ALA A 78 0.32 -8.26 3.13
CA ALA A 78 -0.62 -7.14 3.07
C ALA A 78 -1.01 -6.78 1.62
N PRO A 79 -0.09 -6.67 0.64
CA PRO A 79 -0.46 -6.47 -0.75
C PRO A 79 -1.30 -7.61 -1.34
N LEU A 80 -1.03 -8.88 -0.97
CA LEU A 80 -1.85 -10.01 -1.39
C LEU A 80 -3.32 -9.82 -0.99
N LEU A 81 -3.55 -9.41 0.25
CA LEU A 81 -4.89 -9.20 0.78
C LEU A 81 -5.56 -7.96 0.18
N PHE A 82 -4.84 -6.83 0.07
CA PHE A 82 -5.34 -5.64 -0.60
C PHE A 82 -5.70 -5.91 -2.06
N MET A 83 -4.81 -6.53 -2.81
CA MET A 83 -5.07 -6.89 -4.20
C MET A 83 -6.22 -7.91 -4.32
N GLY A 84 -6.31 -8.88 -3.40
CA GLY A 84 -7.44 -9.81 -3.34
C GLY A 84 -8.78 -9.12 -3.13
N SER A 85 -8.82 -8.02 -2.35
CA SER A 85 -10.04 -7.25 -2.12
C SER A 85 -10.59 -6.59 -3.39
N LEU A 86 -9.71 -6.24 -4.34
CA LEU A 86 -10.08 -5.63 -5.62
C LEU A 86 -10.92 -6.52 -6.53
N ASN A 87 -11.08 -7.81 -6.21
CA ASN A 87 -12.06 -8.65 -6.89
C ASN A 87 -13.51 -8.36 -6.46
N TYR A 88 -13.70 -7.66 -5.33
CA TYR A 88 -14.99 -7.46 -4.67
C TYR A 88 -15.35 -5.99 -4.46
N ILE A 89 -14.37 -5.10 -4.36
CA ILE A 89 -14.52 -3.65 -4.17
C ILE A 89 -13.68 -2.88 -5.18
N SER A 90 -14.09 -1.65 -5.48
CA SER A 90 -13.39 -0.77 -6.41
C SER A 90 -12.01 -0.34 -5.90
N ALA A 91 -11.14 0.08 -6.81
CA ALA A 91 -9.83 0.62 -6.45
C ALA A 91 -9.93 1.89 -5.60
N GLY A 92 -10.97 2.71 -5.84
CA GLY A 92 -11.27 3.88 -5.02
C GLY A 92 -11.62 3.50 -3.59
N VAL A 93 -12.52 2.52 -3.39
CA VAL A 93 -12.94 2.04 -2.06
C VAL A 93 -11.78 1.37 -1.33
N GLU A 94 -11.00 0.52 -2.01
CA GLU A 94 -9.81 -0.11 -1.44
C GLU A 94 -8.80 0.94 -0.95
N GLY A 95 -8.53 1.96 -1.77
CA GLY A 95 -7.66 3.08 -1.41
C GLY A 95 -8.11 3.81 -0.15
N LEU A 96 -9.43 3.96 0.07
CA LEU A 96 -9.98 4.54 1.30
C LEU A 96 -9.72 3.64 2.52
N VAL A 97 -9.86 2.31 2.39
CA VAL A 97 -9.57 1.36 3.48
C VAL A 97 -8.09 1.39 3.86
N ILE A 98 -7.18 1.52 2.90
CA ILE A 98 -5.73 1.65 3.15
C ILE A 98 -5.40 2.86 4.04
N THR A 99 -6.20 3.91 4.03
CA THR A 99 -5.99 5.08 4.91
C THR A 99 -6.04 4.76 6.40
N LEU A 100 -6.63 3.63 6.78
CA LEU A 100 -6.65 3.16 8.17
C LEU A 100 -5.29 2.63 8.66
N VAL A 101 -4.37 2.25 7.76
CA VAL A 101 -3.08 1.64 8.11
C VAL A 101 -2.26 2.51 9.09
N PRO A 102 -2.08 3.83 8.90
CA PRO A 102 -1.29 4.63 9.85
C PRO A 102 -1.89 4.66 11.25
N ALA A 103 -3.22 4.73 11.33
CA ALA A 103 -3.93 4.80 12.60
C ALA A 103 -3.92 3.45 13.32
N ALA A 104 -4.18 2.35 12.60
CA ALA A 104 -4.06 1.00 13.13
C ALA A 104 -2.61 0.68 13.55
N THR A 105 -1.61 1.17 12.81
CA THR A 105 -0.20 1.05 13.21
C THR A 105 0.06 1.75 14.53
N ALA A 106 -0.51 2.94 14.77
CA ALA A 106 -0.34 3.66 16.03
C ALA A 106 -0.97 2.92 17.20
N LEU A 107 -2.17 2.35 17.04
CA LEU A 107 -2.82 1.51 18.05
C LEU A 107 -2.00 0.24 18.37
N MET A 108 -1.57 -0.47 17.33
CA MET A 108 -0.77 -1.68 17.50
C MET A 108 0.59 -1.37 18.15
N ALA A 109 1.21 -0.22 17.83
CA ALA A 109 2.45 0.20 18.44
C ALA A 109 2.27 0.50 19.93
N ALA A 110 1.14 1.10 20.32
CA ALA A 110 0.81 1.29 21.74
C ALA A 110 0.66 -0.03 22.50
N ALA A 111 0.06 -1.04 21.84
CA ALA A 111 -0.17 -2.35 22.47
C ALA A 111 1.07 -3.26 22.49
N LEU A 112 1.96 -3.18 21.46
CA LEU A 112 3.04 -4.14 21.26
C LEU A 112 4.44 -3.62 21.63
N ILE A 113 4.65 -2.31 21.62
CA ILE A 113 5.95 -1.69 21.90
C ILE A 113 5.84 -0.50 22.87
N ASP A 114 4.75 -0.43 23.62
CA ASP A 114 4.48 0.57 24.67
C ASP A 114 4.59 2.03 24.19
N GLU A 115 4.36 2.31 22.89
CA GLU A 115 4.27 3.68 22.38
C GLU A 115 3.03 4.38 22.95
N ARG A 116 3.18 5.64 23.36
CA ARG A 116 2.03 6.43 23.81
C ARG A 116 1.16 6.83 22.63
N ILE A 117 -0.12 6.48 22.71
CA ILE A 117 -1.13 6.92 21.75
C ILE A 117 -1.86 8.15 22.27
N SER A 118 -2.07 9.15 21.43
CA SER A 118 -2.86 10.33 21.77
C SER A 118 -4.35 10.06 21.55
N ALA A 119 -5.22 10.72 22.33
CA ALA A 119 -6.66 10.67 22.12
C ALA A 119 -7.05 11.07 20.69
N ARG A 120 -6.31 12.01 20.09
CA ARG A 120 -6.51 12.45 18.70
C ARG A 120 -6.29 11.32 17.69
N GLN A 121 -5.31 10.44 17.92
CA GLN A 121 -5.06 9.27 17.06
C GLN A 121 -6.18 8.24 17.20
N VAL A 122 -6.67 8.00 18.40
CA VAL A 122 -7.82 7.10 18.65
C VAL A 122 -9.08 7.62 17.96
N ILE A 123 -9.38 8.92 18.15
CA ILE A 123 -10.53 9.57 17.47
C ILE A 123 -10.37 9.49 15.96
N GLY A 124 -9.17 9.78 15.43
CA GLY A 124 -8.90 9.70 13.99
C GLY A 124 -9.15 8.30 13.42
N LEU A 125 -8.71 7.25 14.13
CA LEU A 125 -9.01 5.88 13.72
C LEU A 125 -10.51 5.58 13.77
N ALA A 126 -11.21 5.98 14.85
CA ALA A 126 -12.63 5.75 14.98
C ALA A 126 -13.44 6.43 13.85
N VAL A 127 -13.08 7.69 13.52
CA VAL A 127 -13.70 8.43 12.41
C VAL A 127 -13.42 7.78 11.05
N GLY A 128 -12.15 7.38 10.80
CA GLY A 128 -11.80 6.69 9.56
C GLY A 128 -12.49 5.34 9.42
N LEU A 129 -12.56 4.57 10.51
CA LEU A 129 -13.27 3.29 10.55
C LEU A 129 -14.78 3.48 10.33
N ALA A 130 -15.39 4.51 10.91
CA ALA A 130 -16.79 4.82 10.69
C ALA A 130 -17.08 5.13 9.20
N GLY A 131 -16.16 5.85 8.52
CA GLY A 131 -16.29 6.14 7.08
C GLY A 131 -16.25 4.88 6.22
N THR A 132 -15.29 4.00 6.44
CA THR A 132 -15.18 2.74 5.69
C THR A 132 -16.31 1.76 6.02
N THR A 133 -16.76 1.72 7.29
CA THR A 133 -17.90 0.90 7.73
C THR A 133 -19.19 1.38 7.10
N LEU A 134 -19.40 2.71 6.96
CA LEU A 134 -20.56 3.27 6.29
C LEU A 134 -20.67 2.77 4.84
N ILE A 135 -19.57 2.80 4.10
CA ILE A 135 -19.51 2.28 2.73
C ILE A 135 -19.85 0.79 2.69
N ALA A 136 -19.24 0.00 3.60
CA ALA A 136 -19.45 -1.44 3.66
C ALA A 136 -20.89 -1.83 3.98
N LEU A 137 -21.52 -1.18 5.00
CA LEU A 137 -22.88 -1.46 5.42
C LEU A 137 -23.93 -1.01 4.40
N ALA A 138 -23.63 0.03 3.61
CA ALA A 138 -24.47 0.44 2.50
C ALA A 138 -24.40 -0.53 1.30
N GLY A 139 -23.54 -1.53 1.34
CA GLY A 139 -23.32 -2.46 0.24
C GLY A 139 -22.60 -1.84 -0.96
N GLU A 140 -21.95 -0.69 -0.75
CA GLU A 140 -21.28 0.06 -1.82
C GLU A 140 -19.93 -0.54 -2.17
N SER A 141 -19.89 -1.29 -3.28
CA SER A 141 -18.62 -1.81 -3.81
C SER A 141 -17.88 -0.80 -4.68
N GLY A 142 -18.60 0.16 -5.26
CA GLY A 142 -18.09 1.04 -6.31
C GLY A 142 -17.97 0.36 -7.69
N LEU A 143 -18.32 -0.92 -7.80
CA LEU A 143 -18.19 -1.70 -9.04
C LEU A 143 -19.52 -1.81 -9.82
N GLY A 144 -20.65 -1.42 -9.22
CA GLY A 144 -21.98 -1.52 -9.82
C GLY A 144 -22.49 -2.95 -10.04
N ALA A 145 -21.84 -3.96 -9.44
CA ALA A 145 -22.20 -5.37 -9.54
C ALA A 145 -22.53 -5.97 -8.18
N ASP A 146 -23.33 -7.05 -8.17
CA ASP A 146 -23.69 -7.82 -6.98
C ASP A 146 -22.49 -8.66 -6.46
N GLY A 147 -21.45 -7.96 -6.01
CA GLY A 147 -20.27 -8.60 -5.45
C GLY A 147 -20.41 -8.90 -3.95
N ASN A 148 -19.60 -9.83 -3.43
CA ASN A 148 -19.51 -10.06 -1.99
C ASN A 148 -18.71 -8.93 -1.32
N VAL A 149 -19.33 -7.77 -1.15
CA VAL A 149 -18.73 -6.56 -0.57
C VAL A 149 -18.09 -6.84 0.77
N ILE A 150 -18.71 -7.70 1.59
CA ILE A 150 -18.19 -8.09 2.91
C ILE A 150 -16.83 -8.81 2.75
N ALA A 151 -16.71 -9.74 1.79
CA ALA A 151 -15.42 -10.40 1.52
C ALA A 151 -14.33 -9.40 1.12
N GLY A 152 -14.67 -8.41 0.29
CA GLY A 152 -13.76 -7.33 -0.08
C GLY A 152 -13.26 -6.55 1.12
N PHE A 153 -14.15 -6.12 2.01
CA PHE A 153 -13.78 -5.39 3.23
C PHE A 153 -13.01 -6.24 4.24
N LEU A 154 -13.32 -7.56 4.36
CA LEU A 154 -12.55 -8.47 5.22
C LEU A 154 -11.13 -8.66 4.71
N LEU A 155 -10.95 -8.83 3.40
CA LEU A 155 -9.61 -8.91 2.79
C LEU A 155 -8.85 -7.59 2.96
N ALA A 156 -9.46 -6.45 2.65
CA ALA A 156 -8.84 -5.15 2.83
C ALA A 156 -8.50 -4.88 4.31
N GLY A 157 -9.38 -5.24 5.25
CA GLY A 157 -9.15 -5.18 6.69
C GLY A 157 -7.98 -6.06 7.14
N GLY A 158 -7.85 -7.27 6.60
CA GLY A 158 -6.68 -8.12 6.78
C GLY A 158 -5.40 -7.43 6.27
N GLY A 159 -5.48 -6.78 5.10
CA GLY A 159 -4.39 -5.96 4.56
C GLY A 159 -3.99 -4.82 5.50
N VAL A 160 -4.96 -4.12 6.10
CA VAL A 160 -4.72 -3.10 7.14
C VAL A 160 -4.02 -3.70 8.35
N LEU A 161 -4.48 -4.86 8.83
CA LEU A 161 -3.89 -5.55 10.00
C LEU A 161 -2.41 -5.89 9.76
N PHE A 162 -2.10 -6.61 8.68
CA PHE A 162 -0.72 -7.01 8.39
C PHE A 162 0.17 -5.84 7.92
N GLY A 163 -0.39 -4.88 7.20
CA GLY A 163 0.29 -3.64 6.86
C GLY A 163 0.67 -2.83 8.12
N SER A 164 -0.23 -2.75 9.09
CA SER A 164 0.00 -2.10 10.39
C SER A 164 1.04 -2.84 11.23
N LEU A 165 0.97 -4.17 11.27
CA LEU A 165 1.98 -4.99 11.94
C LEU A 165 3.37 -4.74 11.35
N SER A 166 3.48 -4.68 10.01
CA SER A 166 4.74 -4.33 9.35
C SER A 166 5.24 -2.95 9.76
N GLY A 167 4.32 -1.99 9.90
CA GLY A 167 4.62 -0.63 10.36
C GLY A 167 5.18 -0.59 11.79
N VAL A 168 4.64 -1.40 12.71
CA VAL A 168 5.16 -1.53 14.09
C VAL A 168 6.56 -2.15 14.08
N ILE A 169 6.74 -3.25 13.34
CA ILE A 169 8.04 -3.92 13.21
C ILE A 169 9.07 -2.95 12.62
N GLN A 170 8.68 -2.18 11.61
CA GLN A 170 9.55 -1.17 11.01
C GLN A 170 9.93 -0.06 12.00
N ARG A 171 9.00 0.43 12.83
CA ARG A 171 9.32 1.41 13.89
C ARG A 171 10.35 0.90 14.86
N LYS A 172 10.29 -0.39 15.21
CA LYS A 172 11.23 -1.03 16.12
C LYS A 172 12.63 -1.17 15.53
N TYR A 173 12.74 -1.54 14.26
CA TYR A 173 14.02 -1.94 13.67
C TYR A 173 14.64 -0.89 12.73
N ALA A 174 13.86 -0.01 12.09
CA ALA A 174 14.40 0.98 11.16
C ALA A 174 15.44 1.94 11.78
N PRO A 175 15.34 2.36 13.07
CA PRO A 175 16.35 3.20 13.68
C PRO A 175 17.75 2.55 13.77
N LEU A 176 17.84 1.22 13.65
CA LEU A 176 19.09 0.46 13.75
C LEU A 176 19.83 0.35 12.42
N HIS A 177 19.25 0.83 11.31
CA HIS A 177 19.77 0.64 9.95
C HIS A 177 19.67 1.89 9.11
N ASP A 178 20.52 2.00 8.08
CA ASP A 178 20.18 2.90 6.96
C ASP A 178 18.95 2.31 6.23
N THR A 179 17.98 3.17 5.95
CA THR A 179 16.72 2.76 5.32
C THR A 179 16.94 2.08 3.95
N ALA A 180 18.02 2.43 3.25
CA ALA A 180 18.40 1.80 1.99
C ALA A 180 18.80 0.31 2.17
N GLU A 181 19.46 -0.03 3.30
CA GLU A 181 19.86 -1.40 3.58
C GLU A 181 18.69 -2.35 3.82
N LEU A 182 17.56 -1.83 4.33
CA LEU A 182 16.35 -2.63 4.57
C LEU A 182 15.57 -2.93 3.29
N ALA A 183 15.74 -2.12 2.23
CA ALA A 183 14.93 -2.20 1.03
C ALA A 183 15.06 -3.57 0.34
N LEU A 184 16.28 -4.00 0.02
CA LEU A 184 16.49 -5.28 -0.68
C LEU A 184 16.00 -6.49 0.12
N PRO A 185 16.31 -6.64 1.43
CA PRO A 185 15.74 -7.70 2.25
C PRO A 185 14.20 -7.68 2.32
N MET A 186 13.59 -6.50 2.37
CA MET A 186 12.12 -6.38 2.36
C MET A 186 11.53 -6.90 1.05
N PHE A 187 12.07 -6.47 -0.09
CA PHE A 187 11.59 -6.93 -1.39
C PHE A 187 11.90 -8.42 -1.62
N GLY A 188 13.07 -8.91 -1.20
CA GLY A 188 13.44 -10.32 -1.28
C GLY A 188 12.49 -11.23 -0.49
N ALA A 189 12.13 -10.84 0.73
CA ALA A 189 11.18 -11.60 1.54
C ALA A 189 9.76 -11.52 0.98
N GLY A 190 9.33 -10.36 0.49
CA GLY A 190 8.06 -10.23 -0.22
C GLY A 190 8.01 -11.09 -1.49
N LEU A 191 9.12 -11.17 -2.23
CA LEU A 191 9.26 -12.06 -3.37
C LEU A 191 9.15 -13.53 -2.96
N ALA A 192 9.75 -13.94 -1.84
CA ALA A 192 9.61 -15.31 -1.34
C ALA A 192 8.14 -15.66 -1.03
N VAL A 193 7.37 -14.73 -0.43
CA VAL A 193 5.92 -14.90 -0.23
C VAL A 193 5.18 -14.99 -1.57
N ALA A 194 5.48 -14.10 -2.53
CA ALA A 194 4.87 -14.14 -3.85
C ALA A 194 5.20 -15.43 -4.61
N MET A 195 6.42 -15.92 -4.51
CA MET A 195 6.85 -17.18 -5.13
C MET A 195 6.18 -18.39 -4.52
N THR A 196 5.92 -18.41 -3.18
CA THR A 196 5.11 -19.49 -2.60
C THR A 196 3.66 -19.44 -3.10
N ALA A 197 3.11 -18.26 -3.31
CA ALA A 197 1.79 -18.09 -3.91
C ALA A 197 1.77 -18.50 -5.40
N SER A 198 2.90 -18.41 -6.11
CA SER A 198 2.99 -18.76 -7.54
C SER A 198 2.77 -20.26 -7.84
N PHE A 199 2.91 -21.15 -6.86
CA PHE A 199 2.53 -22.56 -7.01
C PHE A 199 1.06 -22.76 -7.40
N PHE A 200 0.22 -21.76 -7.18
CA PHE A 200 -1.20 -21.75 -7.52
C PHE A 200 -1.52 -20.95 -8.79
N ILE A 201 -0.50 -20.54 -9.56
CA ILE A 201 -0.66 -19.80 -10.81
C ILE A 201 -0.72 -20.79 -11.96
N ASP A 202 -1.71 -20.60 -12.83
CA ASP A 202 -1.78 -21.28 -14.11
C ASP A 202 -0.74 -20.69 -15.07
N LEU A 203 0.34 -21.44 -15.33
CA LEU A 203 1.44 -20.99 -16.18
C LEU A 203 1.04 -20.93 -17.66
N ASP A 204 0.09 -21.77 -18.11
CA ASP A 204 -0.41 -21.74 -19.48
C ASP A 204 -1.21 -20.47 -19.73
N ALA A 205 -2.02 -20.07 -18.74
CA ALA A 205 -2.71 -18.79 -18.80
C ALA A 205 -1.74 -17.61 -18.87
N VAL A 206 -0.66 -17.62 -18.07
CA VAL A 206 0.38 -16.58 -18.09
C VAL A 206 1.10 -16.53 -19.44
N GLY A 207 1.37 -17.69 -20.06
CA GLY A 207 1.98 -17.79 -21.38
C GLY A 207 1.12 -17.19 -22.50
N SER A 208 -0.20 -17.13 -22.31
CA SER A 208 -1.14 -16.55 -23.27
C SER A 208 -1.36 -15.04 -23.15
N TYR A 209 -0.76 -14.37 -22.17
CA TYR A 209 -0.96 -12.95 -21.93
C TYR A 209 -0.47 -12.10 -23.10
N GLU A 210 -1.32 -11.18 -23.54
CA GLU A 210 -0.97 -10.21 -24.56
C GLU A 210 0.10 -9.21 -24.09
N THR A 211 0.82 -8.62 -25.03
CA THR A 211 1.85 -7.61 -24.77
C THR A 211 1.32 -6.44 -23.91
N ARG A 212 0.05 -6.07 -24.08
CA ARG A 212 -0.60 -5.01 -23.28
C ARG A 212 -0.61 -5.34 -21.79
N LEU A 213 -0.96 -6.58 -21.42
CA LEU A 213 -0.99 -7.02 -20.02
C LEU A 213 0.43 -7.10 -19.45
N TRP A 214 1.38 -7.67 -20.18
CA TRP A 214 2.80 -7.69 -19.77
C TRP A 214 3.35 -6.29 -19.53
N THR A 215 3.07 -5.35 -20.42
CA THR A 215 3.49 -3.95 -20.24
C THR A 215 2.89 -3.35 -18.98
N LEU A 216 1.60 -3.58 -18.71
CA LEU A 216 0.93 -3.09 -17.51
C LEU A 216 1.55 -3.68 -16.24
N LEU A 217 1.84 -5.00 -16.22
CA LEU A 217 2.46 -5.67 -15.06
C LEU A 217 3.86 -5.13 -14.76
N ILE A 218 4.65 -4.84 -15.81
CA ILE A 218 5.97 -4.21 -15.67
C ILE A 218 5.83 -2.78 -15.13
N VAL A 219 4.90 -2.00 -15.68
CA VAL A 219 4.61 -0.63 -15.22
C VAL A 219 4.16 -0.64 -13.76
N LEU A 220 3.34 -1.61 -13.34
CA LEU A 220 2.95 -1.77 -11.93
C LEU A 220 4.14 -2.10 -11.03
N GLY A 221 5.03 -2.99 -11.47
CA GLY A 221 6.24 -3.34 -10.71
C GLY A 221 7.17 -2.14 -10.52
N LEU A 222 7.43 -1.37 -11.56
CA LEU A 222 8.32 -0.20 -11.52
C LEU A 222 7.61 1.04 -11.00
N GLY A 223 6.47 1.40 -11.59
CA GLY A 223 5.79 2.69 -11.39
C GLY A 223 4.93 2.75 -10.13
N SER A 224 4.31 1.63 -9.74
CA SER A 224 3.41 1.60 -8.57
C SER A 224 3.96 0.80 -7.39
N THR A 225 5.16 0.22 -7.50
CA THR A 225 5.81 -0.52 -6.41
C THR A 225 7.17 0.08 -6.07
N LEU A 226 8.14 0.01 -6.98
CA LEU A 226 9.51 0.43 -6.71
C LEU A 226 9.66 1.95 -6.66
N LEU A 227 9.16 2.65 -7.66
CA LEU A 227 9.32 4.11 -7.77
C LEU A 227 8.71 4.87 -6.58
N PRO A 228 7.45 4.65 -6.17
CA PRO A 228 6.88 5.37 -5.03
C PRO A 228 7.58 5.02 -3.72
N PHE A 229 8.09 3.78 -3.57
CA PHE A 229 8.93 3.41 -2.44
C PHE A 229 10.22 4.25 -2.40
N GLY A 230 10.94 4.33 -3.51
CA GLY A 230 12.17 5.14 -3.63
C GLY A 230 11.93 6.64 -3.43
N LEU A 231 10.84 7.17 -4.01
CA LEU A 231 10.46 8.59 -3.86
C LEU A 231 10.10 8.93 -2.42
N THR A 232 9.40 8.04 -1.72
CA THR A 232 9.08 8.24 -0.29
C THR A 232 10.34 8.18 0.57
N LEU A 233 11.25 7.27 0.27
CA LEU A 233 12.54 7.19 0.94
C LEU A 233 13.34 8.48 0.73
N TYR A 234 13.40 9.00 -0.50
CA TYR A 234 14.02 10.28 -0.82
C TYR A 234 13.36 11.44 -0.05
N ALA A 235 12.02 11.52 -0.08
CA ALA A 235 11.28 12.55 0.64
C ALA A 235 11.53 12.49 2.16
N SER A 236 11.59 11.30 2.74
CA SER A 236 11.85 11.09 4.18
C SER A 236 13.24 11.56 4.62
N LYS A 237 14.22 11.52 3.72
CA LYS A 237 15.59 12.03 3.99
C LYS A 237 15.71 13.56 3.84
N HIS A 238 14.79 14.22 3.11
CA HIS A 238 14.94 15.62 2.71
C HIS A 238 13.79 16.52 3.16
N ALA A 239 12.77 15.98 3.84
CA ALA A 239 11.60 16.72 4.30
C ALA A 239 11.17 16.29 5.70
N SER A 240 10.34 17.15 6.33
CA SER A 240 9.71 16.78 7.60
C SER A 240 8.71 15.65 7.42
N ALA A 241 8.49 14.88 8.49
CA ALA A 241 7.49 13.82 8.50
C ALA A 241 6.09 14.31 8.09
N THR A 242 5.75 15.56 8.40
CA THR A 242 4.48 16.19 8.02
C THR A 242 4.33 16.30 6.49
N ILE A 243 5.41 16.69 5.78
CA ILE A 243 5.40 16.78 4.32
C ILE A 243 5.27 15.38 3.70
N VAL A 244 6.01 14.40 4.20
CA VAL A 244 5.93 13.02 3.72
C VAL A 244 4.53 12.43 3.97
N ALA A 245 3.92 12.75 5.11
CA ALA A 245 2.57 12.28 5.45
C ALA A 245 1.50 12.77 4.46
N THR A 246 1.73 13.86 3.70
CA THR A 246 0.77 14.32 2.68
C THR A 246 0.55 13.30 1.56
N THR A 247 1.50 12.39 1.34
CA THR A 247 1.32 11.26 0.41
C THR A 247 0.10 10.40 0.80
N GLY A 248 -0.12 10.19 2.11
CA GLY A 248 -1.24 9.42 2.64
C GLY A 248 -2.62 10.08 2.41
N TYR A 249 -2.66 11.38 2.13
CA TYR A 249 -3.91 12.09 1.75
C TYR A 249 -4.12 12.09 0.24
N LEU A 250 -3.03 12.25 -0.52
CA LEU A 250 -3.11 12.36 -1.97
C LEU A 250 -3.35 11.02 -2.65
N ALA A 251 -2.72 9.95 -2.18
CA ALA A 251 -2.84 8.63 -2.81
C ALA A 251 -4.29 8.10 -2.88
N PRO A 252 -5.12 8.15 -1.82
CA PRO A 252 -6.52 7.72 -1.90
C PRO A 252 -7.35 8.57 -2.88
N LEU A 253 -7.10 9.89 -2.93
CA LEU A 253 -7.78 10.76 -3.89
C LEU A 253 -7.43 10.38 -5.33
N VAL A 254 -6.16 10.09 -5.59
CA VAL A 254 -5.70 9.60 -6.90
C VAL A 254 -6.36 8.25 -7.22
N GLY A 255 -6.53 7.35 -6.25
CA GLY A 255 -7.21 6.07 -6.41
C GLY A 255 -8.67 6.23 -6.80
N VAL A 256 -9.43 7.06 -6.06
CA VAL A 256 -10.85 7.32 -6.34
C VAL A 256 -11.03 7.99 -7.70
N VAL A 257 -10.28 9.05 -7.98
CA VAL A 257 -10.38 9.77 -9.26
C VAL A 257 -9.89 8.89 -10.41
N GLY A 258 -8.79 8.17 -10.23
CA GLY A 258 -8.25 7.26 -11.22
C GLY A 258 -9.19 6.09 -11.52
N GLY A 259 -9.82 5.49 -10.50
CA GLY A 259 -10.84 4.47 -10.67
C GLY A 259 -12.02 4.95 -11.48
N ALA A 260 -12.54 6.13 -11.16
CA ALA A 260 -13.65 6.72 -11.91
C ALA A 260 -13.29 7.06 -13.36
N LEU A 261 -12.13 7.67 -13.60
CA LEU A 261 -11.74 8.15 -14.94
C LEU A 261 -11.22 7.03 -15.86
N ILE A 262 -10.54 6.03 -15.31
CA ILE A 262 -9.84 4.99 -16.08
C ILE A 262 -10.68 3.72 -16.19
N LEU A 263 -11.39 3.35 -15.12
CA LEU A 263 -12.15 2.10 -15.01
C LEU A 263 -13.66 2.32 -15.04
N GLY A 264 -14.15 3.58 -15.04
CA GLY A 264 -15.57 3.89 -14.96
C GLY A 264 -16.23 3.51 -13.62
N GLU A 265 -15.45 3.44 -12.54
CA GLU A 265 -15.95 3.11 -11.21
C GLU A 265 -16.94 4.18 -10.72
N GLN A 266 -18.02 3.74 -10.09
CA GLN A 266 -19.09 4.64 -9.63
C GLN A 266 -18.68 5.36 -8.35
N ILE A 267 -18.86 6.68 -8.34
CA ILE A 267 -18.70 7.50 -7.14
C ILE A 267 -20.09 7.86 -6.61
N THR A 268 -20.57 7.07 -5.66
CA THR A 268 -21.87 7.33 -5.02
C THR A 268 -21.76 8.37 -3.90
N PRO A 269 -22.86 9.01 -3.49
CA PRO A 269 -22.84 9.92 -2.34
C PRO A 269 -22.30 9.28 -1.06
N VAL A 270 -22.56 7.98 -0.86
CA VAL A 270 -22.06 7.23 0.30
C VAL A 270 -20.54 7.11 0.26
N ILE A 271 -19.96 6.81 -0.91
CA ILE A 271 -18.51 6.78 -1.11
C ILE A 271 -17.89 8.16 -0.84
N VAL A 272 -18.53 9.25 -1.28
CA VAL A 272 -18.06 10.62 -1.01
C VAL A 272 -18.03 10.93 0.49
N VAL A 273 -19.12 10.61 1.21
CA VAL A 273 -19.20 10.84 2.67
C VAL A 273 -18.18 9.96 3.40
N GLY A 274 -18.10 8.67 3.05
CA GLY A 274 -17.12 7.75 3.64
C GLY A 274 -15.68 8.18 3.38
N ALA A 275 -15.38 8.67 2.17
CA ALA A 275 -14.09 9.24 1.81
C ALA A 275 -13.75 10.47 2.65
N ALA A 276 -14.70 11.39 2.82
CA ALA A 276 -14.52 12.57 3.65
C ALA A 276 -14.21 12.19 5.12
N LEU A 277 -14.94 11.23 5.69
CA LEU A 277 -14.67 10.70 7.03
C LEU A 277 -13.29 10.03 7.13
N ALA A 278 -12.91 9.19 6.15
CA ALA A 278 -11.61 8.56 6.11
C ALA A 278 -10.47 9.60 6.06
N MET A 279 -10.60 10.63 5.23
CA MET A 279 -9.64 11.73 5.11
C MET A 279 -9.52 12.55 6.40
N VAL A 280 -10.65 12.85 7.07
CA VAL A 280 -10.64 13.51 8.40
C VAL A 280 -9.93 12.62 9.41
N GLY A 281 -10.19 11.31 9.40
CA GLY A 281 -9.50 10.33 10.25
C GLY A 281 -7.99 10.39 10.08
N VAL A 282 -7.49 10.34 8.83
CA VAL A 282 -6.05 10.46 8.53
C VAL A 282 -5.49 11.81 8.99
N ALA A 283 -6.22 12.91 8.77
CA ALA A 283 -5.81 14.25 9.22
C ALA A 283 -5.64 14.34 10.75
N LEU A 284 -6.55 13.73 11.49
CA LEU A 284 -6.47 13.65 12.94
C LEU A 284 -5.25 12.85 13.42
N VAL A 285 -4.96 11.72 12.77
CA VAL A 285 -3.79 10.88 13.11
C VAL A 285 -2.47 11.60 12.77
N GLY A 286 -2.37 12.17 11.57
CA GLY A 286 -1.14 12.82 11.09
C GLY A 286 -0.80 14.13 11.82
N GLY A 287 -1.81 14.84 12.35
CA GLY A 287 -1.62 16.08 13.09
C GLY A 287 -1.30 15.90 14.58
N ALA A 288 -1.22 14.67 15.07
CA ALA A 288 -0.81 14.41 16.46
C ALA A 288 0.70 14.65 16.60
N ARG A 289 1.10 15.65 17.39
CA ARG A 289 2.51 15.89 17.74
C ARG A 289 3.03 14.67 18.50
N ARG A 290 4.19 14.15 18.10
CA ARG A 290 4.93 13.22 18.99
C ARG A 290 5.25 14.00 20.27
N THR A 291 4.71 13.60 21.41
CA THR A 291 5.21 14.06 22.72
C THR A 291 6.64 13.51 22.83
N PRO A 292 7.65 14.37 23.05
CA PRO A 292 8.98 13.87 23.34
C PRO A 292 8.91 13.02 24.60
N THR A 293 9.46 11.83 24.54
CA THR A 293 9.75 10.98 25.71
C THR A 293 10.97 11.48 26.42
#